data_4703147f758c25b501554af4d5a6c09c
#
_entry.id   4703147f758c25b501554af4d5a6c09c
#
_cell.length_a   1.000
_cell.length_b   1.000
_cell.length_c   1.000
_cell.angle_alpha   90.00
_cell.angle_beta   90.00
_cell.angle_gamma   90.00
#
_symmetry.space_group_name_H-M   'P 1'
#
loop_
_entity.id
_entity.type
_entity.pdbx_description
1 polymer ?
#
loop_
_entity_poly.entity_id
_entity_poly.type
_entity_poly.pdbx_seq_one_letter_code
_entity_poly.pdbx_strand_id
1 'polypeptide(L)'
;MFASRWPKDLGFGANWLFNCEIVRTSSKNPEGPYTFQEVVLGRRGRTFFDGMNVHNPYIRKWNQTYYLYYMGTTFGGPIPGPGDEVDSSRFTEVWNRKRIGLATAPSVFGPWTRCDEPLISPRDCSHWDCTATTNPAVAIQPDGTTYMLYKSRSFADGPLKIGVAKAPRPDGPFERILDDPIFNFEDPNIHLEDPYLWYEDGKFRQLSKDDFKNGGPV
;
A
#
# COMPACT_ATOMS: atom_id res chain seq x y z
N MET A 1 -1.12 -15.88 5.49
CA MET A 1 -0.66 -14.86 4.53
C MET A 1 -1.83 -13.96 4.16
N PHE A 2 -1.59 -12.66 4.00
CA PHE A 2 -2.52 -11.71 3.39
C PHE A 2 -2.02 -11.37 2.00
N ALA A 3 -2.91 -11.29 1.02
CA ALA A 3 -2.55 -11.05 -0.38
C ALA A 3 -3.62 -10.24 -1.09
N SER A 4 -3.20 -9.52 -2.14
CA SER A 4 -4.12 -8.92 -3.10
C SER A 4 -4.66 -9.98 -4.05
N ARG A 5 -5.94 -9.91 -4.36
CA ARG A 5 -6.60 -10.81 -5.31
C ARG A 5 -7.58 -10.05 -6.19
N TRP A 6 -7.69 -10.46 -7.45
CA TRP A 6 -8.77 -10.09 -8.37
C TRP A 6 -9.25 -11.32 -9.15
N PRO A 7 -10.44 -11.30 -9.77
CA PRO A 7 -10.94 -12.42 -10.55
C PRO A 7 -9.99 -12.82 -11.68
N LYS A 8 -9.76 -14.12 -11.84
CA LYS A 8 -8.77 -14.66 -12.78
C LYS A 8 -9.13 -14.37 -14.25
N ASP A 9 -10.41 -14.37 -14.58
CA ASP A 9 -10.96 -14.11 -15.91
C ASP A 9 -10.74 -12.66 -16.40
N LEU A 10 -10.44 -11.75 -15.48
CA LEU A 10 -10.10 -10.36 -15.82
C LEU A 10 -8.66 -10.19 -16.34
N GLY A 11 -7.78 -11.17 -16.16
CA GLY A 11 -6.37 -11.03 -16.46
C GLY A 11 -5.64 -10.03 -15.55
N PHE A 12 -4.39 -9.70 -15.88
CA PHE A 12 -3.62 -8.72 -15.11
C PHE A 12 -4.03 -7.30 -15.45
N GLY A 13 -3.73 -6.78 -16.63
CA GLY A 13 -4.13 -5.46 -17.13
C GLY A 13 -4.20 -4.38 -16.06
N ALA A 14 -5.30 -3.61 -16.05
CA ALA A 14 -5.60 -2.59 -15.05
C ALA A 14 -6.29 -3.15 -13.78
N ASN A 15 -6.53 -4.46 -13.68
CA ASN A 15 -7.38 -5.05 -12.65
C ASN A 15 -6.80 -4.90 -11.23
N TRP A 16 -5.49 -4.87 -11.08
CA TRP A 16 -4.84 -4.55 -9.81
C TRP A 16 -5.25 -3.17 -9.27
N LEU A 17 -5.62 -2.23 -10.13
CA LEU A 17 -6.04 -0.89 -9.74
C LEU A 17 -7.56 -0.77 -9.52
N PHE A 18 -8.36 -1.61 -10.17
CA PHE A 18 -9.83 -1.49 -10.18
C PHE A 18 -10.57 -2.63 -9.48
N ASN A 19 -9.99 -3.82 -9.42
CA ASN A 19 -10.72 -5.05 -9.07
C ASN A 19 -10.11 -5.83 -7.90
N CYS A 20 -9.15 -5.27 -7.19
CA CYS A 20 -8.53 -5.95 -6.05
C CYS A 20 -9.38 -5.94 -4.79
N GLU A 21 -9.19 -6.99 -4.05
CA GLU A 21 -9.58 -7.16 -2.65
C GLU A 21 -8.42 -7.78 -1.87
N ILE A 22 -8.42 -7.65 -0.55
CA ILE A 22 -7.43 -8.30 0.30
C ILE A 22 -8.02 -9.57 0.88
N VAL A 23 -7.30 -10.67 0.68
CA VAL A 23 -7.70 -12.00 1.14
C VAL A 23 -6.73 -12.53 2.17
N ARG A 24 -7.20 -13.47 2.99
CA ARG A 24 -6.38 -14.29 3.86
C ARG A 24 -6.27 -15.70 3.29
N THR A 25 -5.05 -16.22 3.31
CA THR A 25 -4.73 -17.60 2.94
C THR A 25 -3.93 -18.26 4.04
N SER A 26 -3.95 -19.57 4.12
CA SER A 26 -3.16 -20.35 5.07
C SER A 26 -2.43 -21.50 4.40
N SER A 27 -1.31 -21.90 4.97
CA SER A 27 -0.56 -23.09 4.64
C SER A 27 0.09 -23.66 5.89
N LYS A 28 0.43 -24.95 5.86
CA LYS A 28 1.24 -25.59 6.90
C LYS A 28 2.73 -25.28 6.75
N ASN A 29 3.18 -24.99 5.53
CA ASN A 29 4.56 -24.71 5.19
C ASN A 29 4.69 -23.33 4.54
N PRO A 30 5.81 -22.62 4.72
CA PRO A 30 6.02 -21.28 4.11
C PRO A 30 6.01 -21.31 2.58
N GLU A 31 6.44 -22.38 1.96
CA GLU A 31 6.40 -22.60 0.51
C GLU A 31 5.03 -22.97 -0.04
N GLY A 32 4.05 -23.19 0.82
CA GLY A 32 2.68 -23.59 0.42
C GLY A 32 2.45 -25.11 0.40
N PRO A 33 1.41 -25.59 -0.31
CA PRO A 33 0.42 -24.78 -1.02
C PRO A 33 -0.46 -23.94 -0.08
N TYR A 34 -0.84 -22.75 -0.52
CA TYR A 34 -1.73 -21.87 0.24
C TYR A 34 -3.19 -22.07 -0.15
N THR A 35 -4.03 -22.22 0.85
CA THR A 35 -5.47 -22.35 0.68
C THR A 35 -6.17 -21.05 1.04
N PHE A 36 -7.06 -20.59 0.16
CA PHE A 36 -7.93 -19.44 0.41
C PHE A 36 -8.81 -19.70 1.64
N GLN A 37 -8.94 -18.69 2.48
CA GLN A 37 -9.78 -18.74 3.67
C GLN A 37 -10.97 -17.78 3.56
N GLU A 38 -10.69 -16.49 3.32
CA GLU A 38 -11.73 -15.45 3.32
C GLU A 38 -11.28 -14.19 2.61
N VAL A 39 -12.25 -13.36 2.22
CA VAL A 39 -12.03 -11.94 1.89
C VAL A 39 -11.99 -11.16 3.19
N VAL A 40 -10.85 -10.55 3.48
CA VAL A 40 -10.63 -9.74 4.69
C VAL A 40 -11.13 -8.32 4.48
N LEU A 41 -10.71 -7.69 3.38
CA LEU A 41 -11.15 -6.36 2.98
C LEU A 41 -11.63 -6.40 1.53
N GLY A 42 -12.92 -6.20 1.32
CA GLY A 42 -13.55 -6.04 0.01
C GLY A 42 -14.04 -4.61 -0.22
N ARG A 43 -14.79 -4.37 -1.27
CA ARG A 43 -15.46 -3.10 -1.54
C ARG A 43 -16.43 -2.74 -0.42
N ARG A 44 -16.48 -1.44 -0.06
CA ARG A 44 -17.42 -0.93 0.95
C ARG A 44 -18.21 0.30 0.51
N GLY A 45 -18.11 0.68 -0.77
CA GLY A 45 -18.87 1.78 -1.36
C GLY A 45 -18.08 3.08 -1.56
N ARG A 46 -18.54 3.88 -2.52
CA ARG A 46 -17.80 5.05 -3.05
C ARG A 46 -17.71 6.24 -2.09
N THR A 47 -18.39 6.20 -0.96
CA THR A 47 -18.32 7.25 0.07
C THR A 47 -17.01 7.19 0.88
N PHE A 48 -16.31 6.07 0.84
CA PHE A 48 -15.03 5.87 1.53
C PHE A 48 -13.87 6.03 0.56
N PHE A 49 -12.73 6.52 1.05
CA PHE A 49 -11.52 6.70 0.24
C PHE A 49 -10.99 5.39 -0.36
N ASP A 50 -11.24 4.27 0.30
CA ASP A 50 -10.82 2.90 -0.04
C ASP A 50 -12.02 2.02 -0.49
N GLY A 51 -13.11 2.66 -0.87
CA GLY A 51 -14.40 1.99 -1.02
C GLY A 51 -14.51 1.09 -2.24
N MET A 52 -13.68 1.28 -3.25
CA MET A 52 -13.82 0.58 -4.54
C MET A 52 -12.73 -0.45 -4.81
N ASN A 53 -11.53 -0.25 -4.29
CA ASN A 53 -10.40 -1.15 -4.51
C ASN A 53 -9.42 -1.09 -3.34
N VAL A 54 -8.91 -2.23 -2.90
CA VAL A 54 -7.90 -2.35 -1.85
C VAL A 54 -6.85 -3.39 -2.23
N HIS A 55 -5.57 -3.04 -2.06
CA HIS A 55 -4.47 -3.97 -2.31
C HIS A 55 -3.19 -3.63 -1.53
N ASN A 56 -2.09 -4.33 -1.80
CA ASN A 56 -0.79 -4.17 -1.14
C ASN A 56 -0.90 -4.25 0.40
N PRO A 57 -1.38 -5.39 0.94
CA PRO A 57 -1.51 -5.55 2.38
C PRO A 57 -0.15 -5.67 3.06
N TYR A 58 0.00 -5.00 4.19
CA TYR A 58 1.17 -5.07 5.04
C TYR A 58 0.74 -5.23 6.49
N ILE A 59 1.01 -6.39 7.09
CA ILE A 59 0.51 -6.72 8.44
C ILE A 59 1.62 -6.63 9.49
N ARG A 60 1.27 -6.06 10.63
CA ARG A 60 2.09 -6.05 11.85
C ARG A 60 1.24 -6.40 13.05
N LYS A 61 1.90 -6.91 14.08
CA LYS A 61 1.31 -7.11 15.40
C LYS A 61 2.08 -6.28 16.41
N TRP A 62 1.37 -5.55 17.24
CA TRP A 62 1.92 -4.88 18.41
C TRP A 62 0.97 -5.06 19.59
N ASN A 63 1.53 -5.46 20.73
CA ASN A 63 0.74 -5.92 21.87
C ASN A 63 -0.26 -7.02 21.45
N GLN A 64 -1.54 -6.84 21.74
CA GLN A 64 -2.61 -7.80 21.41
C GLN A 64 -3.40 -7.43 20.15
N THR A 65 -2.92 -6.43 19.38
CA THR A 65 -3.63 -5.90 18.21
C THR A 65 -2.85 -6.20 16.95
N TYR A 66 -3.55 -6.61 15.90
CA TYR A 66 -3.06 -6.72 14.54
C TYR A 66 -3.42 -5.46 13.76
N TYR A 67 -2.47 -4.93 13.03
CA TYR A 67 -2.56 -3.74 12.20
C TYR A 67 -2.32 -4.15 10.76
N LEU A 68 -3.34 -4.06 9.93
CA LEU A 68 -3.29 -4.33 8.50
C LEU A 68 -3.32 -3.00 7.75
N TYR A 69 -2.14 -2.58 7.33
CA TYR A 69 -1.97 -1.43 6.44
C TYR A 69 -2.19 -1.88 5.01
N TYR A 70 -2.78 -1.01 4.20
CA TYR A 70 -3.09 -1.34 2.81
C TYR A 70 -3.18 -0.09 1.96
N MET A 71 -3.17 -0.27 0.64
CA MET A 71 -3.54 0.77 -0.29
C MET A 71 -5.03 0.66 -0.61
N GLY A 72 -5.75 1.77 -0.49
CA GLY A 72 -7.13 1.90 -0.88
C GLY A 72 -7.33 2.97 -1.94
N THR A 73 -8.35 2.81 -2.77
CA THR A 73 -8.80 3.86 -3.70
C THR A 73 -10.30 3.80 -3.93
N THR A 74 -10.86 4.93 -4.32
CA THR A 74 -12.24 5.04 -4.78
C THR A 74 -12.28 5.78 -6.11
N PHE A 75 -13.27 5.44 -6.95
CA PHE A 75 -13.41 6.03 -8.29
C PHE A 75 -14.88 6.00 -8.74
N GLY A 76 -15.19 6.90 -9.67
CA GLY A 76 -16.48 6.93 -10.38
C GLY A 76 -16.52 5.99 -11.59
N GLY A 77 -17.67 5.95 -12.25
CA GLY A 77 -17.87 5.19 -13.48
C GLY A 77 -17.94 3.67 -13.30
N PRO A 78 -17.98 2.90 -14.39
CA PRO A 78 -18.10 1.45 -14.36
C PRO A 78 -16.82 0.79 -13.84
N ILE A 79 -16.98 -0.40 -13.26
CA ILE A 79 -15.86 -1.27 -12.90
C ILE A 79 -15.48 -2.02 -14.17
N PRO A 80 -14.19 -2.02 -14.59
CA PRO A 80 -13.79 -2.78 -15.77
C PRO A 80 -14.06 -4.27 -15.63
N GLY A 81 -14.68 -4.85 -16.64
CA GLY A 81 -14.96 -6.28 -16.79
C GLY A 81 -13.96 -7.00 -17.71
N PRO A 82 -14.21 -8.28 -18.01
CA PRO A 82 -13.37 -9.04 -18.93
C PRO A 82 -13.32 -8.39 -20.32
N GLY A 83 -12.10 -8.14 -20.81
CA GLY A 83 -11.86 -7.52 -22.11
C GLY A 83 -12.04 -6.00 -22.19
N ASP A 84 -12.46 -5.36 -21.11
CA ASP A 84 -12.56 -3.89 -21.08
C ASP A 84 -11.17 -3.26 -21.07
N GLU A 85 -10.97 -2.30 -21.95
CA GLU A 85 -9.80 -1.44 -21.95
C GLU A 85 -10.02 -0.23 -21.04
N VAL A 86 -8.99 0.15 -20.30
CA VAL A 86 -8.98 1.35 -19.47
C VAL A 86 -8.05 2.36 -20.15
N ASP A 87 -8.62 3.50 -20.57
CA ASP A 87 -7.81 4.57 -21.15
C ASP A 87 -6.82 5.15 -20.12
N SER A 88 -5.73 5.73 -20.61
CA SER A 88 -4.63 6.22 -19.79
C SER A 88 -5.04 7.37 -18.85
N SER A 89 -5.99 8.20 -19.25
CA SER A 89 -6.46 9.32 -18.42
C SER A 89 -7.22 8.81 -17.20
N ARG A 90 -8.10 7.86 -17.40
CA ARG A 90 -8.85 7.21 -16.33
C ARG A 90 -7.93 6.41 -15.41
N PHE A 91 -6.97 5.68 -16.00
CA PHE A 91 -5.96 4.96 -15.22
C PHE A 91 -5.19 5.90 -14.30
N THR A 92 -4.71 7.03 -14.84
CA THR A 92 -3.98 8.05 -14.08
C THR A 92 -4.84 8.69 -13.00
N GLU A 93 -6.10 9.01 -13.29
CA GLU A 93 -7.04 9.56 -12.30
C GLU A 93 -7.18 8.60 -11.11
N VAL A 94 -7.48 7.35 -11.36
CA VAL A 94 -7.68 6.36 -10.30
C VAL A 94 -6.37 6.07 -9.56
N TRP A 95 -5.23 6.02 -10.28
CA TRP A 95 -3.91 5.86 -9.66
C TRP A 95 -3.61 6.97 -8.65
N ASN A 96 -3.92 8.22 -9.00
CA ASN A 96 -3.67 9.39 -8.15
C ASN A 96 -4.60 9.45 -6.91
N ARG A 97 -5.68 8.70 -6.91
CA ARG A 97 -6.61 8.59 -5.77
C ARG A 97 -6.18 7.57 -4.71
N LYS A 98 -5.07 6.87 -4.91
CA LYS A 98 -4.57 5.89 -3.94
C LYS A 98 -4.16 6.55 -2.63
N ARG A 99 -4.60 5.97 -1.51
CA ARG A 99 -4.28 6.40 -0.14
C ARG A 99 -3.97 5.18 0.72
N ILE A 100 -3.14 5.38 1.73
CA ILE A 100 -2.84 4.34 2.71
C ILE A 100 -3.91 4.32 3.77
N GLY A 101 -4.51 3.15 3.96
CA GLY A 101 -5.51 2.86 4.98
C GLY A 101 -5.00 1.90 6.05
N LEU A 102 -5.80 1.76 7.10
CA LEU A 102 -5.58 0.86 8.21
C LEU A 102 -6.86 0.09 8.55
N ALA A 103 -6.70 -1.19 8.80
CA ALA A 103 -7.68 -2.00 9.53
C ALA A 103 -7.02 -2.64 10.74
N THR A 104 -7.74 -2.72 11.85
CA THR A 104 -7.25 -3.33 13.09
C THR A 104 -8.12 -4.51 13.51
N ALA A 105 -7.53 -5.48 14.20
CA ALA A 105 -8.24 -6.64 14.74
C ALA A 105 -7.54 -7.20 15.97
N PRO A 106 -8.28 -7.85 16.88
CA PRO A 106 -7.70 -8.57 18.02
C PRO A 106 -7.02 -9.88 17.62
N SER A 107 -7.32 -10.40 16.44
CA SER A 107 -6.70 -11.61 15.90
C SER A 107 -6.54 -11.55 14.39
N VAL A 108 -5.71 -12.44 13.81
CA VAL A 108 -5.57 -12.59 12.36
C VAL A 108 -6.86 -13.04 11.66
N PHE A 109 -7.82 -13.54 12.43
CA PHE A 109 -9.14 -13.94 11.95
C PHE A 109 -10.18 -12.83 12.02
N GLY A 110 -9.79 -11.65 12.52
CA GLY A 110 -10.70 -10.55 12.74
C GLY A 110 -11.38 -10.56 14.12
N PRO A 111 -12.53 -9.92 14.28
CA PRO A 111 -13.13 -9.04 13.25
C PRO A 111 -12.27 -7.83 12.92
N TRP A 112 -12.20 -7.47 11.64
CA TRP A 112 -11.41 -6.33 11.16
C TRP A 112 -12.25 -5.05 11.14
N THR A 113 -11.74 -3.99 11.78
CA THR A 113 -12.33 -2.65 11.77
C THR A 113 -11.45 -1.72 10.96
N ARG A 114 -12.00 -1.12 9.89
CA ARG A 114 -11.28 -0.15 9.06
C ARG A 114 -11.37 1.26 9.64
N CYS A 115 -10.29 2.02 9.53
CA CYS A 115 -10.33 3.47 9.66
C CYS A 115 -11.02 4.07 8.42
N ASP A 116 -11.86 5.07 8.63
CA ASP A 116 -12.59 5.73 7.53
C ASP A 116 -11.74 6.80 6.86
N GLU A 117 -10.74 7.34 7.54
CA GLU A 117 -9.81 8.30 7.01
C GLU A 117 -8.46 7.64 6.65
N PRO A 118 -7.77 8.12 5.60
CA PRO A 118 -6.43 7.64 5.27
C PRO A 118 -5.42 8.04 6.34
N LEU A 119 -4.42 7.16 6.57
CA LEU A 119 -3.34 7.42 7.53
C LEU A 119 -2.42 8.55 7.11
N ILE A 120 -2.22 8.70 5.80
CA ILE A 120 -1.40 9.75 5.21
C ILE A 120 -1.94 10.08 3.81
N SER A 121 -2.10 11.38 3.52
CA SER A 121 -2.58 11.90 2.24
C SER A 121 -1.44 12.57 1.46
N PRO A 122 -1.52 12.70 0.15
CA PRO A 122 -0.58 13.49 -0.62
C PRO A 122 -0.51 14.93 -0.11
N ARG A 123 0.64 15.56 -0.28
CA ARG A 123 0.80 17.00 -0.08
C ARG A 123 0.32 17.77 -1.31
N ASP A 124 0.40 19.08 -1.28
CA ASP A 124 0.18 19.94 -2.45
C ASP A 124 1.28 19.76 -3.50
N CYS A 125 1.05 20.24 -4.72
CA CYS A 125 1.93 20.01 -5.87
C CYS A 125 3.25 20.78 -5.85
N SER A 126 3.58 21.49 -4.79
CA SER A 126 4.94 21.98 -4.53
C SER A 126 5.88 20.90 -4.00
N HIS A 127 5.34 19.74 -3.63
CA HIS A 127 6.08 18.63 -3.08
C HIS A 127 6.14 17.42 -4.03
N TRP A 128 7.17 16.61 -3.87
CA TRP A 128 7.39 15.41 -4.71
C TRP A 128 6.31 14.32 -4.53
N ASP A 129 5.60 14.31 -3.41
CA ASP A 129 4.59 13.30 -3.06
C ASP A 129 3.15 13.82 -3.15
N CYS A 130 2.87 14.61 -4.18
CA CYS A 130 1.58 15.29 -4.34
C CYS A 130 0.49 14.49 -5.07
N THR A 131 0.78 13.31 -5.62
CA THR A 131 -0.23 12.58 -6.40
C THR A 131 -0.96 11.49 -5.62
N ALA A 132 -0.22 10.61 -4.97
CA ALA A 132 -0.77 9.46 -4.26
C ALA A 132 0.11 9.11 -3.05
N THR A 133 -0.44 8.36 -2.10
CA THR A 133 0.33 7.66 -1.06
C THR A 133 -0.03 6.18 -1.11
N THR A 134 0.95 5.30 -1.30
CA THR A 134 0.69 3.88 -1.57
C THR A 134 1.84 2.98 -1.12
N ASN A 135 1.68 1.67 -1.21
CA ASN A 135 2.67 0.64 -0.86
C ASN A 135 3.27 0.86 0.54
N PRO A 136 2.46 0.79 1.61
CA PRO A 136 2.96 0.99 2.96
C PRO A 136 3.90 -0.13 3.38
N ALA A 137 5.01 0.23 4.02
CA ALA A 137 5.86 -0.72 4.74
C ALA A 137 6.13 -0.19 6.14
N VAL A 138 5.85 -0.96 7.18
CA VAL A 138 5.78 -0.45 8.54
C VAL A 138 6.68 -1.24 9.48
N ALA A 139 7.45 -0.53 10.30
CA ALA A 139 8.17 -1.07 11.43
C ALA A 139 7.68 -0.43 12.72
N ILE A 140 7.41 -1.25 13.73
CA ILE A 140 6.95 -0.82 15.04
C ILE A 140 8.07 -1.12 16.03
N GLN A 141 8.50 -0.10 16.77
CA GLN A 141 9.46 -0.26 17.86
C GLN A 141 8.79 -0.84 19.11
N PRO A 142 9.55 -1.39 20.06
CA PRO A 142 8.98 -1.96 21.28
C PRO A 142 8.09 -1.01 22.09
N ASP A 143 8.38 0.29 22.07
CA ASP A 143 7.60 1.33 22.74
C ASP A 143 6.30 1.74 22.01
N GLY A 144 6.08 1.21 20.80
CA GLY A 144 4.95 1.54 19.94
C GLY A 144 5.24 2.62 18.90
N THR A 145 6.36 3.31 19.00
CA THR A 145 6.79 4.26 17.97
C THR A 145 6.86 3.55 16.60
N THR A 146 6.18 4.11 15.64
CA THR A 146 5.96 3.45 14.35
C THR A 146 6.53 4.29 13.21
N TYR A 147 7.25 3.63 12.32
CA TYR A 147 7.77 4.22 11.09
C TYR A 147 7.12 3.55 9.88
N MET A 148 6.74 4.36 8.91
CA MET A 148 6.11 3.93 7.66
C MET A 148 6.89 4.46 6.49
N LEU A 149 7.31 3.57 5.61
CA LEU A 149 7.70 3.94 4.25
C LEU A 149 6.46 3.95 3.38
N TYR A 150 6.39 4.88 2.44
CA TYR A 150 5.32 4.99 1.47
C TYR A 150 5.87 5.39 0.10
N LYS A 151 5.23 4.91 -0.95
CA LYS A 151 5.55 5.27 -2.33
C LYS A 151 4.69 6.43 -2.80
N SER A 152 5.30 7.33 -3.58
CA SER A 152 4.62 8.42 -4.27
C SER A 152 5.39 8.88 -5.51
N ARG A 153 4.85 9.90 -6.19
CA ARG A 153 5.46 10.62 -7.30
C ARG A 153 4.86 12.03 -7.41
N SER A 154 5.55 12.95 -8.10
CA SER A 154 5.10 14.33 -8.24
C SER A 154 4.15 14.57 -9.41
N PHE A 155 4.17 13.72 -10.45
CA PHE A 155 3.31 13.84 -11.63
C PHE A 155 3.06 12.47 -12.26
N ALA A 156 2.09 12.40 -13.19
CA ALA A 156 1.82 11.19 -13.94
C ALA A 156 3.09 10.76 -14.69
N ASP A 157 3.37 9.44 -14.66
CA ASP A 157 4.56 8.83 -15.26
C ASP A 157 5.93 9.34 -14.74
N GLY A 158 5.91 10.15 -13.68
CA GLY A 158 7.12 10.56 -12.98
C GLY A 158 7.77 9.43 -12.20
N PRO A 159 9.07 9.59 -11.82
CA PRO A 159 9.78 8.58 -11.06
C PRO A 159 9.10 8.27 -9.73
N LEU A 160 8.99 6.97 -9.44
CA LEU A 160 8.46 6.48 -8.18
C LEU A 160 9.54 6.61 -7.10
N LYS A 161 9.19 7.22 -6.00
CA LYS A 161 10.09 7.52 -4.89
C LYS A 161 9.48 7.05 -3.57
N ILE A 162 10.34 6.87 -2.57
CA ILE A 162 9.95 6.43 -1.24
C ILE A 162 10.13 7.56 -0.23
N GLY A 163 9.07 7.86 0.49
CA GLY A 163 9.07 8.76 1.64
C GLY A 163 8.99 8.01 2.95
N VAL A 164 9.22 8.73 4.03
CA VAL A 164 9.14 8.21 5.38
C VAL A 164 8.28 9.09 6.28
N ALA A 165 7.41 8.44 7.05
CA ALA A 165 6.59 9.06 8.07
C ALA A 165 6.75 8.32 9.40
N LYS A 166 6.50 9.04 10.49
CA LYS A 166 6.58 8.55 11.87
C LYS A 166 5.28 8.81 12.60
N ALA A 167 4.92 7.92 13.51
CA ALA A 167 3.81 8.09 14.43
C ALA A 167 4.20 7.65 15.84
N PRO A 168 3.58 8.19 16.88
CA PRO A 168 3.79 7.73 18.26
C PRO A 168 3.19 6.35 18.51
N ARG A 169 2.26 5.91 17.66
CA ARG A 169 1.54 4.63 17.78
C ARG A 169 1.27 4.02 16.39
N PRO A 170 1.00 2.69 16.30
CA PRO A 170 0.73 2.02 15.04
C PRO A 170 -0.50 2.54 14.27
N ASP A 171 -1.45 3.14 14.95
CA ASP A 171 -2.65 3.74 14.39
C ASP A 171 -2.51 5.24 14.04
N GLY A 172 -1.33 5.83 14.27
CA GLY A 172 -1.05 7.23 13.95
C GLY A 172 -1.16 8.19 15.13
N PRO A 173 -1.30 9.50 14.89
CA PRO A 173 -1.21 10.14 13.57
C PRO A 173 0.20 10.05 12.96
N PHE A 174 0.26 9.86 11.64
CA PHE A 174 1.53 9.82 10.92
C PHE A 174 1.94 11.19 10.41
N GLU A 175 3.17 11.58 10.68
CA GLU A 175 3.79 12.81 10.21
C GLU A 175 5.03 12.48 9.38
N ARG A 176 5.22 13.18 8.26
CA ARG A 176 6.45 13.07 7.47
C ARG A 176 7.62 13.61 8.27
N ILE A 177 8.73 12.88 8.27
CA ILE A 177 9.94 13.31 8.99
C ILE A 177 11.01 13.88 8.07
N LEU A 178 10.79 13.81 6.76
CA LEU A 178 11.62 14.42 5.71
C LEU A 178 10.72 15.09 4.67
N ASP A 179 11.17 16.21 4.12
CA ASP A 179 10.52 16.86 2.98
C ASP A 179 10.87 16.18 1.66
N ASP A 180 12.08 15.67 1.54
CA ASP A 180 12.56 14.93 0.39
C ASP A 180 12.35 13.41 0.53
N PRO A 181 12.36 12.65 -0.58
CA PRO A 181 12.37 11.19 -0.52
C PRO A 181 13.64 10.68 0.15
N ILE A 182 13.57 9.51 0.78
CA ILE A 182 14.72 8.90 1.49
C ILE A 182 15.87 8.51 0.55
N PHE A 183 15.57 8.33 -0.73
CA PHE A 183 16.55 8.16 -1.80
C PHE A 183 16.23 9.14 -2.90
N ASN A 184 17.18 10.00 -3.21
CA ASN A 184 17.07 10.97 -4.28
C ASN A 184 18.09 10.60 -5.38
N PHE A 185 17.70 9.65 -6.24
CA PHE A 185 18.48 9.30 -7.41
C PHE A 185 18.37 10.40 -8.47
N GLU A 186 19.48 10.81 -9.03
CA GLU A 186 19.50 11.79 -10.14
C GLU A 186 19.00 11.17 -11.44
N ASP A 187 19.14 9.84 -11.59
CA ASP A 187 18.65 9.12 -12.78
C ASP A 187 17.12 9.02 -12.74
N PRO A 188 16.41 9.66 -13.69
CA PRO A 188 14.95 9.63 -13.75
C PRO A 188 14.38 8.23 -14.08
N ASN A 189 15.22 7.29 -14.51
CA ASN A 189 14.81 5.92 -14.80
C ASN A 189 14.86 5.00 -13.56
N ILE A 190 15.32 5.48 -12.41
CA ILE A 190 15.27 4.70 -11.18
C ILE A 190 13.91 4.88 -10.51
N HIS A 191 13.15 3.80 -10.46
CA HIS A 191 11.81 3.75 -9.86
C HIS A 191 11.79 2.77 -8.69
N LEU A 192 11.64 3.27 -7.46
CA LEU A 192 11.56 2.43 -6.29
C LEU A 192 10.13 2.05 -5.95
N GLU A 193 9.89 0.75 -5.81
CA GLU A 193 8.62 0.17 -5.44
C GLU A 193 8.73 -0.83 -4.29
N ASP A 194 7.57 -1.22 -3.78
CA ASP A 194 7.36 -2.33 -2.85
C ASP A 194 8.37 -2.37 -1.71
N PRO A 195 8.46 -1.30 -0.90
CA PRO A 195 9.37 -1.31 0.24
C PRO A 195 8.95 -2.39 1.24
N TYR A 196 9.94 -2.99 1.87
CA TYR A 196 9.78 -3.80 3.06
C TYR A 196 10.66 -3.22 4.17
N LEU A 197 10.08 -2.96 5.34
CA LEU A 197 10.74 -2.30 6.47
C LEU A 197 10.66 -3.16 7.71
N TRP A 198 11.79 -3.33 8.41
CA TRP A 198 11.78 -3.94 9.74
C TRP A 198 12.77 -3.26 10.68
N TYR A 199 12.56 -3.44 11.96
CA TYR A 199 13.42 -2.95 13.02
C TYR A 199 14.00 -4.13 13.78
N GLU A 200 15.30 -4.21 13.88
CA GLU A 200 16.03 -5.29 14.52
C GLU A 200 17.38 -4.79 15.04
N ASP A 201 17.76 -5.18 16.24
CA ASP A 201 19.03 -4.82 16.89
C ASP A 201 19.29 -3.30 16.92
N GLY A 202 18.27 -2.51 17.22
CA GLY A 202 18.37 -1.06 17.29
C GLY A 202 18.47 -0.36 15.94
N LYS A 203 18.28 -1.07 14.82
CA LYS A 203 18.44 -0.55 13.45
C LYS A 203 17.20 -0.78 12.61
N PHE A 204 16.93 0.19 11.73
CA PHE A 204 15.98 -0.01 10.62
C PHE A 204 16.70 -0.64 9.44
N ARG A 205 16.07 -1.62 8.83
CA ARG A 205 16.52 -2.27 7.60
C ARG A 205 15.41 -2.22 6.58
N GLN A 206 15.77 -2.02 5.33
CA GLN A 206 14.85 -1.88 4.22
C GLN A 206 15.30 -2.72 3.03
N LEU A 207 14.31 -3.26 2.31
CA LEU A 207 14.43 -3.75 0.95
C LEU A 207 13.45 -2.98 0.07
N SER A 208 13.83 -2.67 -1.16
CA SER A 208 12.94 -2.07 -2.16
C SER A 208 13.24 -2.69 -3.52
N LYS A 209 12.26 -2.72 -4.38
CA LYS A 209 12.38 -3.16 -5.76
C LYS A 209 12.70 -1.96 -6.65
N ASP A 210 13.67 -2.09 -7.54
CA ASP A 210 13.83 -1.21 -8.70
C ASP A 210 12.96 -1.75 -9.84
N ASP A 211 11.91 -1.01 -10.20
CA ASP A 211 10.89 -1.49 -11.14
C ASP A 211 11.40 -1.56 -12.58
N PHE A 212 12.36 -0.72 -12.96
CA PHE A 212 12.92 -0.70 -14.31
C PHE A 212 14.23 -1.49 -14.47
N LYS A 213 14.76 -2.05 -13.40
CA LYS A 213 16.00 -2.85 -13.41
C LYS A 213 17.24 -2.11 -13.94
N ASN A 214 17.25 -0.79 -13.86
CA ASN A 214 18.34 0.06 -14.34
C ASN A 214 19.41 0.30 -13.27
N GLY A 215 19.05 0.11 -12.01
CA GLY A 215 20.00 0.03 -10.90
C GLY A 215 20.58 -1.36 -10.84
N GLY A 216 21.87 -1.48 -10.67
CA GLY A 216 22.50 -2.75 -10.35
C GLY A 216 21.91 -3.37 -9.06
N PRO A 217 22.40 -4.56 -8.65
CA PRO A 217 21.97 -5.15 -7.39
C PRO A 217 22.26 -4.17 -6.24
N VAL A 218 21.22 -3.78 -5.56
CA VAL A 218 21.28 -2.94 -4.35
C VAL A 218 21.37 -3.85 -3.14
#